data_0165c4cc71a362a3f08df44c854b4b0e
#
_entry.id   0165c4cc71a362a3f08df44c854b4b0e
#
_cell.length_a   1.000
_cell.length_b   1.000
_cell.length_c   1.000
_cell.angle_alpha   90.00
_cell.angle_beta   90.00
_cell.angle_gamma   90.00
#
_symmetry.space_group_name_H-M   'P 1'
#
loop_
_entity.id
_entity.type
_entity.pdbx_description
1 polymer ?
#
loop_
_entity_poly.entity_id
_entity_poly.type
_entity_poly.pdbx_seq_one_letter_code
_entity_poly.pdbx_strand_id
1 'polypeptide(L)'
;MIRTAVILAAGLGSRLGERGKESPKGFLAIDNTPIIEESIRKLIEQGFERIIIGTGHLREFYEGLARKYPIISCGYNEKFARTGSMYTLFTLKDLISEDFILLESDLIYDKSGLKVLNNEVYPDVILASGKTNSNDEVYIEVTDKGFLVTMDKDGEKLSNIYAELVGITRISYPTFQKMCAFSEKIFDIKPKLDYEQALVGIARDVNIYVRKIIDFAWCEIDDAHHLNLARSRVYPKIKERESLQSVKRNILLNPGPATTTDSVKYAQVVPDICPREKEFGDLMDSISVELTGFVANPRKYTTVLFCGSGTAVVEAILSSVIGNDERILIVNNGAYGKRMCQIAEVYNINYVEFKSRNDIPLDLDRLESSLRDSDKRISLLAVVHNETTTGLLNDIQAIGTICKRNNVKFIVDAMSSYAAIPIDMEEMNIGFLAASANKNLQGMPGIGFVIANREMLENTRSIRPRNFYLNLYAQYKNFSETKQMRFTPPVQILYALKQAILESRIEGVEARYARYSKSWRVLIEGIERLGLIYLVPKEYQSRIITAIVDPDIEGYNFNDMHDFFFMNGFTIYPGKLDNANTFRIANIGDITSDDVVSFVTLLEQYLSDIRRGRNAKNI
;
A
#
# COMPACT_ATOMS: atom_id res chain seq x y z
N MET A 1 7.05 13.43 8.43
CA MET A 1 7.74 12.13 8.68
C MET A 1 8.41 12.21 10.03
N ILE A 2 8.31 11.16 10.87
CA ILE A 2 8.99 11.13 12.17
C ILE A 2 10.47 10.83 11.95
N ARG A 3 11.35 11.59 12.62
CA ARG A 3 12.80 11.47 12.48
C ARG A 3 13.52 11.05 13.76
N THR A 4 12.78 10.98 14.88
CA THR A 4 13.29 10.56 16.18
C THR A 4 12.75 9.16 16.54
N ALA A 5 13.65 8.27 16.97
CA ALA A 5 13.34 6.99 17.57
C ALA A 5 13.78 6.93 19.02
N VAL A 6 13.01 6.24 19.87
CA VAL A 6 13.35 5.97 21.28
C VAL A 6 13.39 4.47 21.46
N ILE A 7 14.50 3.93 21.95
CA ILE A 7 14.68 2.50 22.20
C ILE A 7 14.78 2.26 23.70
N LEU A 8 13.91 1.40 24.26
CA LEU A 8 13.96 1.00 25.66
C LEU A 8 14.89 -0.19 25.85
N ALA A 9 15.95 -0.01 26.62
CA ALA A 9 17.05 -0.95 26.75
C ALA A 9 17.56 -1.07 28.21
N ALA A 10 16.70 -0.89 29.21
CA ALA A 10 17.07 -0.89 30.62
C ALA A 10 16.89 -2.25 31.33
N GLY A 11 16.31 -3.26 30.67
CA GLY A 11 15.93 -4.54 31.23
C GLY A 11 17.11 -5.39 31.74
N LEU A 12 16.87 -6.17 32.80
CA LEU A 12 17.88 -7.04 33.47
C LEU A 12 18.24 -8.29 32.65
N GLY A 13 17.43 -8.72 31.69
CA GLY A 13 17.66 -9.94 30.91
C GLY A 13 17.65 -11.24 31.74
N SER A 14 16.96 -11.28 32.88
CA SER A 14 17.01 -12.37 33.85
C SER A 14 16.59 -13.74 33.30
N ARG A 15 15.71 -13.79 32.29
CA ARG A 15 15.26 -15.05 31.64
C ARG A 15 16.34 -15.69 30.75
N LEU A 16 17.43 -14.98 30.41
CA LEU A 16 18.56 -15.49 29.63
C LEU A 16 19.65 -16.19 30.48
N GLY A 17 19.47 -16.27 31.80
CA GLY A 17 20.41 -16.90 32.72
C GLY A 17 21.79 -16.22 32.74
N GLU A 18 22.88 -17.03 32.66
CA GLU A 18 24.26 -16.49 32.66
C GLU A 18 24.55 -15.51 31.52
N ARG A 19 23.98 -15.74 30.32
CA ARG A 19 24.18 -14.82 29.16
C ARG A 19 23.65 -13.43 29.45
N GLY A 20 22.53 -13.29 30.16
CA GLY A 20 21.98 -11.98 30.52
C GLY A 20 22.83 -11.18 31.53
N LYS A 21 23.75 -11.86 32.24
CA LYS A 21 24.71 -11.20 33.13
C LYS A 21 25.90 -10.62 32.39
N GLU A 22 26.28 -11.25 31.27
CA GLU A 22 27.48 -10.87 30.47
C GLU A 22 27.17 -9.87 29.35
N SER A 23 25.95 -9.91 28.82
CA SER A 23 25.52 -9.08 27.68
C SER A 23 24.05 -8.70 27.76
N PRO A 24 23.68 -7.45 27.45
CA PRO A 24 22.26 -7.06 27.42
C PRO A 24 21.53 -7.80 26.30
N LYS A 25 20.18 -7.97 26.44
CA LYS A 25 19.33 -8.66 25.46
C LYS A 25 19.52 -8.14 24.03
N GLY A 26 19.57 -6.82 23.85
CA GLY A 26 19.74 -6.20 22.52
C GLY A 26 21.07 -6.52 21.84
N PHE A 27 22.06 -7.04 22.58
CA PHE A 27 23.35 -7.49 22.03
C PHE A 27 23.42 -8.98 21.73
N LEU A 28 22.32 -9.72 21.89
CA LEU A 28 22.22 -11.06 21.32
C LEU A 28 22.39 -10.97 19.80
N ALA A 29 23.23 -11.84 19.24
CA ALA A 29 23.53 -11.80 17.81
C ALA A 29 22.72 -12.83 17.02
N ILE A 30 22.24 -12.41 15.86
CA ILE A 30 21.75 -13.27 14.79
C ILE A 30 22.65 -13.02 13.56
N ASP A 31 23.17 -14.08 12.95
CA ASP A 31 24.15 -14.01 11.85
C ASP A 31 25.31 -13.02 12.15
N ASN A 32 25.86 -13.13 13.38
CA ASN A 32 26.94 -12.27 13.89
C ASN A 32 26.62 -10.77 14.02
N THR A 33 25.36 -10.36 13.87
CA THR A 33 24.94 -8.97 14.06
C THR A 33 24.10 -8.85 15.32
N PRO A 34 24.44 -7.95 16.29
CA PRO A 34 23.58 -7.66 17.42
C PRO A 34 22.20 -7.14 16.98
N ILE A 35 21.13 -7.60 17.66
CA ILE A 35 19.74 -7.22 17.35
C ILE A 35 19.58 -5.68 17.37
N ILE A 36 20.14 -5.03 18.37
CA ILE A 36 20.09 -3.57 18.50
C ILE A 36 20.80 -2.85 17.35
N GLU A 37 21.93 -3.38 16.86
CA GLU A 37 22.61 -2.80 15.71
C GLU A 37 21.81 -2.96 14.40
N GLU A 38 21.14 -4.09 14.25
CA GLU A 38 20.23 -4.28 13.11
C GLU A 38 19.06 -3.29 13.17
N SER A 39 18.48 -3.08 14.34
CA SER A 39 17.41 -2.09 14.56
C SER A 39 17.90 -0.66 14.25
N ILE A 40 19.09 -0.28 14.74
CA ILE A 40 19.71 1.03 14.44
C ILE A 40 19.91 1.21 12.93
N ARG A 41 20.42 0.19 12.24
CA ARG A 41 20.62 0.26 10.79
C ARG A 41 19.30 0.45 10.05
N LYS A 42 18.24 -0.29 10.43
CA LYS A 42 16.89 -0.14 9.84
C LYS A 42 16.33 1.26 10.06
N LEU A 43 16.52 1.84 11.23
CA LEU A 43 16.12 3.21 11.51
C LEU A 43 16.87 4.22 10.63
N ILE A 44 18.19 4.09 10.49
CA ILE A 44 19.01 4.95 9.61
C ILE A 44 18.56 4.82 8.15
N GLU A 45 18.34 3.59 7.66
CA GLU A 45 17.84 3.32 6.30
C GLU A 45 16.45 3.94 6.04
N GLN A 46 15.61 4.08 7.07
CA GLN A 46 14.30 4.70 6.99
C GLN A 46 14.32 6.23 7.23
N GLY A 47 15.50 6.83 7.34
CA GLY A 47 15.67 8.29 7.42
C GLY A 47 15.50 8.88 8.82
N PHE A 48 15.67 8.08 9.88
CA PHE A 48 15.72 8.60 11.24
C PHE A 48 17.05 9.34 11.46
N GLU A 49 16.96 10.54 12.00
CA GLU A 49 18.10 11.46 12.21
C GLU A 49 18.56 11.48 13.66
N ARG A 50 17.73 10.96 14.59
CA ARG A 50 18.00 10.94 16.02
C ARG A 50 17.50 9.65 16.65
N ILE A 51 18.35 8.99 17.46
CA ILE A 51 18.00 7.79 18.23
C ILE A 51 18.34 8.05 19.70
N ILE A 52 17.35 7.89 20.59
CA ILE A 52 17.52 8.02 22.03
C ILE A 52 17.39 6.64 22.64
N ILE A 53 18.41 6.16 23.36
CA ILE A 53 18.39 4.85 24.02
C ILE A 53 18.23 5.05 25.52
N GLY A 54 17.13 4.52 26.08
CA GLY A 54 16.92 4.47 27.53
C GLY A 54 17.63 3.26 28.13
N THR A 55 18.72 3.50 28.84
CA THR A 55 19.65 2.48 29.33
C THR A 55 19.47 2.17 30.83
N GLY A 56 19.92 1.00 31.26
CA GLY A 56 19.90 0.57 32.66
C GLY A 56 21.01 -0.44 32.93
N HIS A 57 20.66 -1.74 32.89
CA HIS A 57 21.62 -2.83 33.05
C HIS A 57 22.67 -2.84 31.94
N LEU A 58 23.96 -2.96 32.30
CA LEU A 58 25.09 -2.99 31.33
C LEU A 58 25.09 -1.81 30.32
N ARG A 59 24.79 -0.61 30.82
CA ARG A 59 24.67 0.62 29.99
C ARG A 59 25.86 0.90 29.10
N GLU A 60 27.07 0.49 29.51
CA GLU A 60 28.32 0.70 28.79
C GLU A 60 28.32 0.13 27.37
N PHE A 61 27.55 -0.93 27.13
CA PHE A 61 27.35 -1.50 25.79
C PHE A 61 26.65 -0.50 24.86
N TYR A 62 25.57 0.15 25.33
CA TYR A 62 24.80 1.12 24.57
C TYR A 62 25.54 2.45 24.41
N GLU A 63 26.29 2.87 25.44
CA GLU A 63 27.19 4.04 25.34
C GLU A 63 28.31 3.80 24.31
N GLY A 64 28.72 2.54 24.10
CA GLY A 64 29.60 2.12 23.02
C GLY A 64 28.98 2.37 21.64
N LEU A 65 27.68 2.11 21.46
CA LEU A 65 26.97 2.42 20.22
C LEU A 65 26.85 3.92 19.97
N ALA A 66 26.62 4.73 21.02
CA ALA A 66 26.60 6.20 20.88
C ALA A 66 27.94 6.77 20.40
N ARG A 67 29.06 6.13 20.74
CA ARG A 67 30.38 6.49 20.18
C ARG A 67 30.56 6.08 18.72
N LYS A 68 29.91 4.99 18.30
CA LYS A 68 29.98 4.48 16.92
C LYS A 68 29.03 5.23 15.97
N TYR A 69 27.85 5.63 16.44
CA TYR A 69 26.80 6.26 15.66
C TYR A 69 26.46 7.65 16.24
N PRO A 70 26.87 8.76 15.60
CA PRO A 70 26.70 10.12 16.14
C PRO A 70 25.24 10.56 16.35
N ILE A 71 24.27 9.88 15.71
CA ILE A 71 22.85 10.16 15.86
C ILE A 71 22.25 9.56 17.15
N ILE A 72 23.04 8.78 17.92
CA ILE A 72 22.58 8.10 19.13
C ILE A 72 22.95 8.96 20.36
N SER A 73 21.97 9.11 21.26
CA SER A 73 22.14 9.61 22.62
C SER A 73 21.58 8.63 23.64
N CYS A 74 22.19 8.52 24.80
CA CYS A 74 21.74 7.62 25.87
C CYS A 74 21.23 8.40 27.06
N GLY A 75 20.10 7.95 27.65
CA GLY A 75 19.62 8.39 28.95
C GLY A 75 19.61 7.22 29.93
N TYR A 76 20.06 7.46 31.16
CA TYR A 76 20.25 6.40 32.17
C TYR A 76 19.12 6.39 33.19
N ASN A 77 18.48 5.23 33.36
CA ASN A 77 17.54 4.96 34.45
C ASN A 77 18.31 4.34 35.63
N GLU A 78 18.64 5.13 36.65
CA GLU A 78 19.35 4.65 37.85
C GLU A 78 18.54 3.62 38.67
N LYS A 79 17.21 3.62 38.53
CA LYS A 79 16.29 2.73 39.26
C LYS A 79 15.87 1.52 38.42
N PHE A 80 16.56 1.20 37.32
CA PHE A 80 16.17 0.15 36.38
C PHE A 80 15.82 -1.20 37.02
N ALA A 81 16.52 -1.59 38.08
CA ALA A 81 16.29 -2.87 38.78
C ALA A 81 14.93 -2.94 39.54
N ARG A 82 14.31 -1.80 39.80
CA ARG A 82 13.08 -1.69 40.62
C ARG A 82 11.91 -1.08 39.88
N THR A 83 12.11 -0.62 38.66
CA THR A 83 11.11 0.10 37.88
C THR A 83 10.80 -0.61 36.54
N GLY A 84 9.66 -0.28 35.90
CA GLY A 84 9.24 -0.81 34.61
C GLY A 84 9.72 0.04 33.42
N SER A 85 9.31 -0.36 32.23
CA SER A 85 9.66 0.28 30.94
C SER A 85 9.17 1.74 30.88
N MET A 86 8.01 2.06 31.47
CA MET A 86 7.51 3.43 31.52
C MET A 86 8.41 4.37 32.35
N TYR A 87 9.01 3.89 33.42
CA TYR A 87 9.93 4.73 34.21
C TYR A 87 11.20 5.03 33.41
N THR A 88 11.71 4.06 32.63
CA THR A 88 12.83 4.30 31.70
C THR A 88 12.45 5.37 30.66
N LEU A 89 11.28 5.26 30.03
CA LEU A 89 10.79 6.26 29.08
C LEU A 89 10.64 7.65 29.75
N PHE A 90 10.13 7.71 30.99
CA PHE A 90 9.99 8.94 31.77
C PHE A 90 11.34 9.63 32.06
N THR A 91 12.42 8.86 32.33
CA THR A 91 13.76 9.44 32.54
C THR A 91 14.33 10.13 31.30
N LEU A 92 13.76 9.87 30.12
CA LEU A 92 14.17 10.48 28.86
C LEU A 92 13.40 11.77 28.54
N LYS A 93 12.50 12.24 29.40
CA LYS A 93 11.58 13.37 29.14
C LYS A 93 12.30 14.65 28.72
N ASP A 94 13.48 14.91 29.24
CA ASP A 94 14.26 16.10 28.92
C ASP A 94 15.06 15.96 27.60
N LEU A 95 15.15 14.74 27.07
CA LEU A 95 15.77 14.43 25.78
C LEU A 95 14.73 14.36 24.65
N ILE A 96 13.44 14.14 24.94
CA ILE A 96 12.37 13.99 23.97
C ILE A 96 11.62 15.32 23.86
N SER A 97 11.62 15.94 22.66
CA SER A 97 10.97 17.23 22.41
C SER A 97 10.05 17.25 21.17
N GLU A 98 9.86 16.10 20.54
CA GLU A 98 9.08 15.94 19.31
C GLU A 98 8.43 14.56 19.24
N ASP A 99 7.59 14.33 18.23
CA ASP A 99 6.98 13.03 17.95
C ASP A 99 8.06 11.99 17.65
N PHE A 100 7.87 10.76 18.13
CA PHE A 100 8.86 9.69 17.98
C PHE A 100 8.24 8.32 17.75
N ILE A 101 9.07 7.39 17.29
CA ILE A 101 8.74 5.95 17.32
C ILE A 101 9.46 5.31 18.49
N LEU A 102 8.68 4.69 19.37
CA LEU A 102 9.15 3.87 20.49
C LEU A 102 9.39 2.44 20.01
N LEU A 103 10.52 1.84 20.42
CA LEU A 103 10.87 0.45 20.17
C LEU A 103 11.44 -0.21 21.43
N GLU A 104 11.29 -1.52 21.53
CA GLU A 104 12.01 -2.35 22.49
C GLU A 104 13.35 -2.83 21.91
N SER A 105 14.38 -3.02 22.78
CA SER A 105 15.76 -3.28 22.33
C SER A 105 16.00 -4.71 21.85
N ASP A 106 15.11 -5.63 22.17
CA ASP A 106 15.20 -7.07 21.94
C ASP A 106 14.25 -7.56 20.83
N LEU A 107 13.77 -6.64 20.00
CA LEU A 107 12.91 -6.91 18.87
C LEU A 107 13.71 -7.23 17.59
N ILE A 108 13.29 -8.29 16.92
CA ILE A 108 13.59 -8.54 15.50
C ILE A 108 12.30 -8.30 14.72
N TYR A 109 12.37 -7.47 13.71
CA TYR A 109 11.19 -7.05 12.96
C TYR A 109 11.51 -6.70 11.50
N ASP A 110 10.51 -6.87 10.63
CA ASP A 110 10.53 -6.42 9.25
C ASP A 110 10.47 -4.88 9.19
N LYS A 111 11.40 -4.24 8.47
CA LYS A 111 11.49 -2.78 8.36
C LYS A 111 10.24 -2.10 7.75
N SER A 112 9.37 -2.87 7.08
CA SER A 112 8.10 -2.35 6.54
C SER A 112 7.19 -1.78 7.64
N GLY A 113 7.28 -2.28 8.88
CA GLY A 113 6.53 -1.75 10.02
C GLY A 113 6.84 -0.27 10.31
N LEU A 114 8.11 0.14 10.20
CA LEU A 114 8.50 1.55 10.36
C LEU A 114 7.92 2.43 9.26
N LYS A 115 7.92 1.93 8.02
CA LYS A 115 7.34 2.64 6.87
C LYS A 115 5.82 2.81 7.04
N VAL A 116 5.13 1.77 7.49
CA VAL A 116 3.68 1.82 7.75
C VAL A 116 3.37 2.87 8.81
N LEU A 117 4.08 2.86 9.95
CA LEU A 117 3.88 3.86 11.02
C LEU A 117 4.14 5.30 10.57
N ASN A 118 5.18 5.53 9.76
CA ASN A 118 5.48 6.87 9.24
C ASN A 118 4.41 7.41 8.28
N ASN A 119 3.72 6.53 7.57
CA ASN A 119 2.69 6.90 6.59
C ASN A 119 1.27 6.99 7.19
N GLU A 120 1.09 6.65 8.48
CA GLU A 120 -0.21 6.72 9.13
C GLU A 120 -0.73 8.15 9.27
N VAL A 121 -2.05 8.29 9.17
CA VAL A 121 -2.72 9.60 9.32
C VAL A 121 -2.91 9.99 10.79
N TYR A 122 -2.96 9.00 11.69
CA TYR A 122 -3.11 9.24 13.12
C TYR A 122 -1.76 9.57 13.75
N PRO A 123 -1.70 10.53 14.70
CA PRO A 123 -0.45 10.91 15.36
C PRO A 123 0.08 9.83 16.31
N ASP A 124 -0.82 9.04 16.91
CA ASP A 124 -0.52 8.00 17.90
C ASP A 124 -0.99 6.66 17.37
N VAL A 125 -0.05 5.72 17.15
CA VAL A 125 -0.32 4.45 16.48
C VAL A 125 0.48 3.32 17.10
N ILE A 126 -0.19 2.28 17.55
CA ILE A 126 0.42 1.02 17.98
C ILE A 126 0.53 0.09 16.78
N LEU A 127 1.72 -0.42 16.50
CA LEU A 127 1.91 -1.52 15.55
C LEU A 127 1.51 -2.84 16.20
N ALA A 128 0.66 -3.58 15.53
CA ALA A 128 0.16 -4.86 15.99
C ALA A 128 0.23 -5.91 14.88
N SER A 129 0.28 -7.17 15.27
CA SER A 129 0.30 -8.31 14.36
C SER A 129 -0.93 -9.21 14.47
N GLY A 130 -1.04 -10.18 13.57
CA GLY A 130 -1.87 -11.36 13.76
C GLY A 130 -1.28 -12.29 14.82
N LYS A 131 -1.91 -13.45 15.06
CA LYS A 131 -1.47 -14.44 16.05
C LYS A 131 -0.08 -14.99 15.73
N THR A 132 0.83 -14.92 16.71
CA THR A 132 2.20 -15.45 16.61
C THR A 132 2.34 -16.81 17.28
N ASN A 133 1.55 -17.10 18.31
CA ASN A 133 1.63 -18.29 19.18
C ASN A 133 3.00 -18.40 19.86
N SER A 134 3.56 -17.29 20.33
CA SER A 134 4.86 -17.23 21.03
C SER A 134 4.76 -17.61 22.53
N ASN A 135 3.55 -17.56 23.10
CA ASN A 135 3.21 -17.78 24.51
C ASN A 135 3.65 -16.65 25.46
N ASP A 136 4.01 -15.48 24.97
CA ASP A 136 4.28 -14.27 25.79
C ASP A 136 3.63 -13.01 25.17
N GLU A 137 2.51 -13.22 24.47
CA GLU A 137 1.82 -12.17 23.74
C GLU A 137 1.15 -11.15 24.68
N VAL A 138 1.17 -9.88 24.31
CA VAL A 138 0.29 -8.85 24.84
C VAL A 138 -0.86 -8.66 23.86
N TYR A 139 -2.06 -9.04 24.27
CA TYR A 139 -3.27 -8.96 23.46
C TYR A 139 -3.86 -7.56 23.51
N ILE A 140 -4.44 -7.13 22.40
CA ILE A 140 -5.02 -5.80 22.23
C ILE A 140 -6.51 -5.91 21.92
N GLU A 141 -7.32 -5.13 22.62
CA GLU A 141 -8.73 -4.89 22.33
C GLU A 141 -8.90 -3.45 21.80
N VAL A 142 -9.73 -3.31 20.76
CA VAL A 142 -10.00 -2.03 20.12
C VAL A 142 -11.49 -1.74 20.02
N THR A 143 -11.84 -0.48 19.83
CA THR A 143 -13.20 -0.06 19.43
C THR A 143 -13.50 -0.49 17.99
N ASP A 144 -14.76 -0.42 17.57
CA ASP A 144 -15.17 -0.67 16.16
C ASP A 144 -14.42 0.22 15.15
N LYS A 145 -13.86 1.36 15.60
CA LYS A 145 -13.07 2.28 14.78
C LYS A 145 -11.56 2.01 14.82
N GLY A 146 -11.11 0.94 15.49
CA GLY A 146 -9.72 0.56 15.57
C GLY A 146 -8.88 1.32 16.59
N PHE A 147 -9.50 2.04 17.55
CA PHE A 147 -8.78 2.72 18.64
C PHE A 147 -8.63 1.81 19.86
N LEU A 148 -7.50 1.95 20.54
CA LEU A 148 -7.15 1.19 21.74
C LEU A 148 -8.24 1.30 22.80
N VAL A 149 -8.67 0.16 23.35
CA VAL A 149 -9.50 0.04 24.55
C VAL A 149 -8.66 -0.42 25.73
N THR A 150 -7.99 -1.56 25.59
CA THR A 150 -7.12 -2.12 26.61
C THR A 150 -6.08 -3.08 26.02
N MET A 151 -5.05 -3.40 26.81
CA MET A 151 -4.05 -4.43 26.54
C MET A 151 -3.79 -5.24 27.80
N ASP A 152 -3.68 -6.57 27.68
CA ASP A 152 -3.29 -7.47 28.77
C ASP A 152 -2.63 -8.73 28.21
N LYS A 153 -1.72 -9.34 28.98
CA LYS A 153 -1.14 -10.66 28.67
C LYS A 153 -2.15 -11.80 28.86
N ASP A 154 -3.13 -11.59 29.70
CA ASP A 154 -4.22 -12.53 29.95
C ASP A 154 -5.39 -12.22 28.99
N GLY A 155 -5.51 -13.03 27.94
CA GLY A 155 -6.55 -12.87 26.95
C GLY A 155 -7.99 -13.03 27.48
N GLU A 156 -8.18 -13.69 28.65
CA GLU A 156 -9.50 -13.84 29.27
C GLU A 156 -10.04 -12.52 29.85
N LYS A 157 -9.16 -11.54 30.06
CA LYS A 157 -9.57 -10.21 30.53
C LYS A 157 -10.07 -9.28 29.42
N LEU A 158 -9.90 -9.67 28.17
CA LEU A 158 -10.36 -8.91 27.01
C LEU A 158 -11.69 -9.44 26.51
N SER A 159 -12.59 -8.54 26.15
CA SER A 159 -13.88 -8.91 25.54
C SER A 159 -13.71 -9.45 24.12
N ASN A 160 -12.70 -8.94 23.40
CA ASN A 160 -12.37 -9.36 22.03
C ASN A 160 -10.88 -9.14 21.76
N ILE A 161 -10.16 -10.20 21.40
CA ILE A 161 -8.76 -10.09 20.99
C ILE A 161 -8.69 -9.66 19.53
N TYR A 162 -8.31 -8.41 19.30
CA TYR A 162 -8.14 -7.87 17.94
C TYR A 162 -6.78 -8.23 17.33
N ALA A 163 -5.70 -8.09 18.11
CA ALA A 163 -4.32 -8.22 17.62
C ALA A 163 -3.35 -8.52 18.75
N GLU A 164 -2.07 -8.76 18.42
CA GLU A 164 -0.94 -8.88 19.33
C GLU A 164 -0.01 -7.66 19.19
N LEU A 165 0.47 -7.13 20.31
CA LEU A 165 1.41 -6.00 20.35
C LEU A 165 2.76 -6.42 19.77
N VAL A 166 3.34 -5.57 18.94
CA VAL A 166 4.68 -5.80 18.34
C VAL A 166 5.81 -5.17 19.15
N GLY A 167 5.52 -4.20 20.04
CA GLY A 167 6.54 -3.43 20.75
C GLY A 167 7.12 -2.27 19.94
N ILE A 168 6.42 -1.83 18.89
CA ILE A 168 6.77 -0.64 18.09
C ILE A 168 5.55 0.29 18.07
N THR A 169 5.72 1.52 18.55
CA THR A 169 4.61 2.46 18.70
C THR A 169 5.02 3.87 18.28
N ARG A 170 4.23 4.50 17.43
CA ARG A 170 4.33 5.93 17.13
C ARG A 170 3.63 6.72 18.22
N ILE A 171 4.33 7.67 18.84
CA ILE A 171 3.83 8.48 19.94
C ILE A 171 4.06 9.96 19.61
N SER A 172 3.00 10.74 19.63
CA SER A 172 3.09 12.19 19.51
C SER A 172 3.63 12.80 20.83
N TYR A 173 4.33 13.93 20.71
CA TYR A 173 4.85 14.61 21.90
C TYR A 173 3.78 14.99 22.92
N PRO A 174 2.58 15.51 22.52
CA PRO A 174 1.49 15.75 23.46
C PRO A 174 1.00 14.48 24.18
N THR A 175 0.96 13.33 23.50
CA THR A 175 0.58 12.06 24.11
C THR A 175 1.66 11.58 25.08
N PHE A 176 2.93 11.72 24.73
CA PHE A 176 4.03 11.42 25.65
C PHE A 176 3.96 12.27 26.94
N GLN A 177 3.67 13.57 26.86
CA GLN A 177 3.48 14.41 28.02
C GLN A 177 2.33 13.90 28.92
N LYS A 178 1.21 13.46 28.35
CA LYS A 178 0.10 12.84 29.09
C LYS A 178 0.51 11.52 29.76
N MET A 179 1.27 10.67 29.05
CA MET A 179 1.83 9.45 29.64
C MET A 179 2.72 9.76 30.85
N CYS A 180 3.59 10.76 30.76
CA CYS A 180 4.43 11.20 31.87
C CYS A 180 3.60 11.70 33.05
N ALA A 181 2.62 12.56 32.82
CA ALA A 181 1.76 13.12 33.86
C ALA A 181 0.87 12.05 34.54
N PHE A 182 0.39 11.07 33.79
CA PHE A 182 -0.32 9.90 34.32
C PHE A 182 0.60 9.05 35.20
N SER A 183 1.79 8.75 34.70
CA SER A 183 2.73 7.84 35.35
C SER A 183 3.33 8.40 36.64
N GLU A 184 3.62 9.72 36.70
CA GLU A 184 4.07 10.39 37.94
C GLU A 184 3.14 10.15 39.13
N LYS A 185 1.82 10.08 38.89
CA LYS A 185 0.82 9.81 39.95
C LYS A 185 0.79 8.37 40.40
N ILE A 186 1.38 7.45 39.62
CA ILE A 186 1.24 6.00 39.84
C ILE A 186 2.55 5.36 40.26
N PHE A 187 3.71 5.95 40.00
CA PHE A 187 5.01 5.32 40.26
C PHE A 187 5.23 4.90 41.73
N ASP A 188 4.68 5.66 42.71
CA ASP A 188 4.78 5.31 44.11
C ASP A 188 3.95 4.07 44.46
N ILE A 189 2.84 3.82 43.75
CA ILE A 189 1.92 2.69 43.96
C ILE A 189 2.35 1.49 43.11
N LYS A 190 2.79 1.74 41.87
CA LYS A 190 3.19 0.74 40.87
C LYS A 190 4.53 1.09 40.25
N PRO A 191 5.65 0.88 40.93
CA PRO A 191 6.99 1.21 40.40
C PRO A 191 7.33 0.48 39.11
N LYS A 192 6.83 -0.74 38.91
CA LYS A 192 7.01 -1.58 37.73
C LYS A 192 5.91 -1.33 36.68
N LEU A 193 5.53 -0.07 36.48
CA LEU A 193 4.60 0.32 35.43
C LEU A 193 5.30 0.19 34.05
N ASP A 194 4.70 -0.56 33.12
CA ASP A 194 5.17 -0.67 31.76
C ASP A 194 4.50 0.38 30.86
N TYR A 195 5.15 0.72 29.72
CA TYR A 195 4.67 1.80 28.85
C TYR A 195 3.31 1.45 28.22
N GLU A 196 3.03 0.18 27.96
CA GLU A 196 1.74 -0.30 27.44
C GLU A 196 0.61 0.01 28.44
N GLN A 197 0.88 -0.18 29.72
CA GLN A 197 -0.09 0.12 30.79
C GLN A 197 -0.33 1.63 30.92
N ALA A 198 0.69 2.45 30.66
CA ALA A 198 0.53 3.89 30.61
C ALA A 198 -0.31 4.32 29.40
N LEU A 199 -0.11 3.70 28.21
CA LEU A 199 -0.97 3.92 27.04
C LEU A 199 -2.43 3.55 27.33
N VAL A 200 -2.69 2.41 27.94
CA VAL A 200 -4.05 2.01 28.37
C VAL A 200 -4.63 3.01 29.37
N GLY A 201 -3.80 3.49 30.32
CA GLY A 201 -4.22 4.46 31.34
C GLY A 201 -4.72 5.79 30.77
N ILE A 202 -4.23 6.19 29.59
CA ILE A 202 -4.62 7.43 28.91
C ILE A 202 -5.53 7.21 27.70
N ALA A 203 -5.86 5.98 27.35
CA ALA A 203 -6.62 5.64 26.13
C ALA A 203 -8.04 6.26 26.10
N ARG A 204 -8.60 6.63 27.27
CA ARG A 204 -9.88 7.34 27.36
C ARG A 204 -9.78 8.83 26.95
N ASP A 205 -8.58 9.41 27.07
CA ASP A 205 -8.32 10.83 26.85
C ASP A 205 -7.55 11.09 25.54
N VAL A 206 -7.09 10.02 24.88
CA VAL A 206 -6.30 10.07 23.64
C VAL A 206 -6.75 8.97 22.70
N ASN A 207 -7.00 9.32 21.45
CA ASN A 207 -7.31 8.34 20.40
C ASN A 207 -6.00 7.71 19.90
N ILE A 208 -5.69 6.51 20.38
CA ILE A 208 -4.50 5.73 19.96
C ILE A 208 -4.98 4.68 18.95
N TYR A 209 -4.58 4.82 17.71
CA TYR A 209 -4.98 3.88 16.66
C TYR A 209 -4.14 2.60 16.70
N VAL A 210 -4.74 1.44 16.42
CA VAL A 210 -4.04 0.16 16.37
C VAL A 210 -3.94 -0.31 14.92
N ARG A 211 -2.74 -0.24 14.36
CA ARG A 211 -2.44 -0.72 13.01
C ARG A 211 -2.03 -2.19 13.05
N LYS A 212 -2.95 -3.08 12.65
CA LYS A 212 -2.69 -4.51 12.55
C LYS A 212 -2.13 -4.87 11.17
N ILE A 213 -0.99 -5.56 11.15
CA ILE A 213 -0.40 -6.20 9.97
C ILE A 213 -0.45 -7.72 10.17
N ILE A 214 -1.32 -8.41 9.41
CA ILE A 214 -1.64 -9.84 9.64
C ILE A 214 -0.41 -10.74 9.50
N ASP A 215 0.44 -10.53 8.49
CA ASP A 215 1.62 -11.35 8.19
C ASP A 215 2.94 -10.69 8.62
N PHE A 216 2.91 -9.78 9.60
CA PHE A 216 4.12 -9.09 10.03
C PHE A 216 5.16 -10.09 10.58
N ALA A 217 6.38 -9.99 10.09
CA ALA A 217 7.48 -10.83 10.56
C ALA A 217 8.22 -10.12 11.70
N TRP A 218 8.06 -10.63 12.91
CA TRP A 218 8.68 -10.08 14.11
C TRP A 218 8.79 -11.13 15.20
N CYS A 219 9.67 -10.89 16.16
CA CYS A 219 9.81 -11.69 17.36
C CYS A 219 10.51 -10.87 18.44
N GLU A 220 9.99 -10.88 19.65
CA GLU A 220 10.69 -10.45 20.84
C GLU A 220 11.56 -11.59 21.37
N ILE A 221 12.77 -11.30 21.85
CA ILE A 221 13.70 -12.32 22.34
C ILE A 221 13.83 -12.22 23.84
N ASP A 222 13.04 -13.01 24.54
CA ASP A 222 13.05 -13.09 26.00
C ASP A 222 13.93 -14.21 26.56
N ASP A 223 14.02 -15.32 25.82
CA ASP A 223 14.71 -16.53 26.26
C ASP A 223 15.38 -17.27 25.09
N ALA A 224 15.96 -18.45 25.41
CA ALA A 224 16.64 -19.28 24.42
C ALA A 224 15.68 -19.91 23.39
N HIS A 225 14.40 -20.12 23.74
CA HIS A 225 13.39 -20.64 22.83
C HIS A 225 13.04 -19.58 21.77
N HIS A 226 12.76 -18.34 22.21
CA HIS A 226 12.52 -17.20 21.31
C HIS A 226 13.71 -16.93 20.41
N LEU A 227 14.95 -17.00 20.90
CA LEU A 227 16.15 -16.86 20.08
C LEU A 227 16.23 -17.94 18.99
N ASN A 228 15.87 -19.18 19.31
CA ASN A 228 15.84 -20.27 18.34
C ASN A 228 14.74 -20.08 17.29
N LEU A 229 13.54 -19.68 17.71
CA LEU A 229 12.42 -19.35 16.81
C LEU A 229 12.81 -18.19 15.88
N ALA A 230 13.41 -17.15 16.45
CA ALA A 230 13.91 -16.01 15.68
C ALA A 230 14.90 -16.47 14.60
N ARG A 231 15.91 -17.26 14.94
CA ARG A 231 16.94 -17.76 13.99
C ARG A 231 16.38 -18.70 12.93
N SER A 232 15.47 -19.61 13.30
CA SER A 232 15.01 -20.66 12.41
C SER A 232 13.84 -20.30 11.51
N ARG A 233 13.01 -19.32 11.93
CA ARG A 233 11.76 -19.00 11.22
C ARG A 233 11.59 -17.51 10.92
N VAL A 234 11.78 -16.62 11.90
CA VAL A 234 11.43 -15.21 11.76
C VAL A 234 12.49 -14.46 10.96
N TYR A 235 13.76 -14.61 11.35
CA TYR A 235 14.87 -13.90 10.70
C TYR A 235 15.09 -14.31 9.24
N PRO A 236 15.01 -15.59 8.85
CA PRO A 236 15.03 -15.97 7.44
C PRO A 236 13.92 -15.32 6.62
N LYS A 237 12.70 -15.24 7.18
CA LYS A 237 11.57 -14.55 6.54
C LYS A 237 11.80 -13.04 6.39
N ILE A 238 12.41 -12.40 7.40
CA ILE A 238 12.81 -10.99 7.33
C ILE A 238 13.91 -10.81 6.28
N LYS A 239 14.93 -11.66 6.28
CA LYS A 239 16.02 -11.62 5.29
C LYS A 239 15.51 -11.80 3.87
N GLU A 240 14.61 -12.73 3.62
CA GLU A 240 13.96 -12.91 2.32
C GLU A 240 13.27 -11.62 1.85
N ARG A 241 12.65 -10.87 2.76
CA ARG A 241 11.96 -9.60 2.47
C ARG A 241 12.89 -8.40 2.32
N GLU A 242 14.01 -8.41 3.04
CA GLU A 242 14.92 -7.25 3.16
C GLU A 242 16.26 -7.43 2.42
N SER A 243 16.55 -8.58 1.81
CA SER A 243 17.87 -8.97 1.25
C SER A 243 18.33 -8.18 0.03
N LEU A 244 18.10 -6.88 -0.02
CA LEU A 244 18.14 -6.11 -1.25
C LEU A 244 19.17 -4.99 -1.22
N GLN A 245 20.00 -4.96 -2.25
CA GLN A 245 20.83 -3.78 -2.54
C GLN A 245 19.93 -2.63 -2.99
N SER A 246 20.17 -1.44 -2.46
CA SER A 246 19.48 -0.22 -2.88
C SER A 246 19.71 0.05 -4.37
N VAL A 247 18.64 0.20 -5.14
CA VAL A 247 18.69 0.57 -6.55
C VAL A 247 18.43 2.07 -6.67
N LYS A 248 19.18 2.76 -7.54
CA LYS A 248 18.92 4.18 -7.82
C LYS A 248 17.43 4.38 -8.15
N ARG A 249 16.76 5.19 -7.35
CA ARG A 249 15.33 5.47 -7.47
C ARG A 249 15.10 6.57 -8.50
N ASN A 250 14.28 6.28 -9.52
CA ASN A 250 13.62 7.30 -10.32
C ASN A 250 12.14 7.32 -9.95
N ILE A 251 11.56 8.50 -9.80
CA ILE A 251 10.15 8.67 -9.42
C ILE A 251 9.32 8.80 -10.68
N LEU A 252 8.41 7.85 -10.87
CA LEU A 252 7.50 7.83 -12.00
C LEU A 252 6.17 8.48 -11.60
N LEU A 253 5.97 9.73 -12.02
CA LEU A 253 4.70 10.44 -11.84
C LEU A 253 3.75 10.26 -13.05
N ASN A 254 3.99 9.23 -13.84
CA ASN A 254 3.12 8.81 -14.93
C ASN A 254 2.05 7.80 -14.45
N PRO A 255 0.92 7.65 -15.17
CA PRO A 255 -0.19 6.80 -14.72
C PRO A 255 0.06 5.29 -14.81
N GLY A 256 1.28 4.87 -15.05
CA GLY A 256 1.76 3.49 -15.09
C GLY A 256 2.70 3.20 -16.25
N PRO A 257 3.73 2.37 -15.99
CA PRO A 257 3.97 1.65 -14.73
C PRO A 257 4.23 2.59 -13.56
N ALA A 258 3.87 2.14 -12.35
CA ALA A 258 4.09 2.90 -11.11
C ALA A 258 5.52 2.68 -10.58
N THR A 259 6.02 3.61 -9.75
CA THR A 259 7.25 3.40 -8.98
C THR A 259 7.07 2.22 -8.05
N THR A 260 7.99 1.26 -8.10
CA THR A 260 7.99 0.05 -7.28
C THR A 260 9.04 0.12 -6.19
N THR A 261 8.86 -0.66 -5.12
CA THR A 261 9.87 -0.88 -4.08
C THR A 261 11.04 -1.71 -4.64
N ASP A 262 12.19 -1.67 -3.98
CA ASP A 262 13.32 -2.50 -4.35
C ASP A 262 13.01 -3.99 -4.15
N SER A 263 12.25 -4.34 -3.10
CA SER A 263 11.80 -5.72 -2.85
C SER A 263 11.05 -6.33 -4.04
N VAL A 264 10.14 -5.58 -4.67
CA VAL A 264 9.43 -6.02 -5.86
C VAL A 264 10.38 -6.23 -7.06
N LYS A 265 11.37 -5.33 -7.24
CA LYS A 265 12.37 -5.46 -8.32
C LYS A 265 13.23 -6.71 -8.15
N TYR A 266 13.71 -6.95 -6.93
CA TYR A 266 14.59 -8.07 -6.63
C TYR A 266 13.88 -9.42 -6.51
N ALA A 267 12.59 -9.43 -6.19
CA ALA A 267 11.78 -10.65 -6.21
C ALA A 267 11.76 -11.35 -7.59
N GLN A 268 12.26 -10.67 -8.64
CA GLN A 268 12.47 -11.27 -9.96
C GLN A 268 13.73 -12.14 -10.04
N VAL A 269 14.66 -11.99 -9.10
CA VAL A 269 15.90 -12.77 -9.07
C VAL A 269 15.60 -14.12 -8.42
N VAL A 270 15.16 -15.07 -9.23
CA VAL A 270 14.83 -16.44 -8.83
C VAL A 270 15.62 -17.43 -9.68
N PRO A 271 15.85 -18.66 -9.19
CA PRO A 271 16.42 -19.73 -10.01
C PRO A 271 15.58 -20.03 -11.26
N ASP A 272 16.13 -20.83 -12.18
CA ASP A 272 15.34 -21.38 -13.28
C ASP A 272 14.24 -22.28 -12.73
N ILE A 273 12.99 -21.92 -13.00
CA ILE A 273 11.80 -22.59 -12.49
C ILE A 273 10.93 -23.04 -13.66
N CYS A 274 10.59 -24.33 -13.69
CA CYS A 274 9.62 -24.83 -14.64
C CYS A 274 8.19 -24.42 -14.24
N PRO A 275 7.46 -23.67 -15.06
CA PRO A 275 6.12 -23.20 -14.70
C PRO A 275 5.04 -24.32 -14.73
N ARG A 276 5.45 -25.57 -15.00
CA ARG A 276 4.56 -26.75 -14.98
C ARG A 276 4.70 -27.56 -13.69
N GLU A 277 5.65 -27.21 -12.83
CA GLU A 277 5.79 -27.84 -11.52
C GLU A 277 4.70 -27.43 -10.55
N LYS A 278 4.36 -28.34 -9.63
CA LYS A 278 3.31 -28.13 -8.62
C LYS A 278 3.58 -26.89 -7.76
N GLU A 279 4.82 -26.69 -7.36
CA GLU A 279 5.25 -25.56 -6.53
C GLU A 279 4.89 -24.22 -7.17
N PHE A 280 5.16 -24.07 -8.46
CA PHE A 280 4.81 -22.86 -9.19
C PHE A 280 3.29 -22.72 -9.41
N GLY A 281 2.60 -23.85 -9.60
CA GLY A 281 1.13 -23.89 -9.64
C GLY A 281 0.51 -23.41 -8.33
N ASP A 282 1.04 -23.83 -7.19
CA ASP A 282 0.59 -23.39 -5.86
C ASP A 282 0.87 -21.89 -5.63
N LEU A 283 1.98 -21.35 -6.14
CA LEU A 283 2.26 -19.91 -6.14
C LEU A 283 1.21 -19.14 -6.94
N MET A 284 0.89 -19.57 -8.16
CA MET A 284 -0.12 -18.90 -9.00
C MET A 284 -1.52 -18.98 -8.40
N ASP A 285 -1.89 -20.11 -7.79
CA ASP A 285 -3.16 -20.28 -7.08
C ASP A 285 -3.27 -19.31 -5.90
N SER A 286 -2.23 -19.22 -5.08
CA SER A 286 -2.11 -18.24 -3.99
C SER A 286 -2.27 -16.79 -4.51
N ILE A 287 -1.60 -16.42 -5.60
CA ILE A 287 -1.74 -15.10 -6.24
C ILE A 287 -3.20 -14.85 -6.65
N SER A 288 -3.85 -15.84 -7.30
CA SER A 288 -5.24 -15.71 -7.74
C SER A 288 -6.21 -15.48 -6.58
N VAL A 289 -6.05 -16.24 -5.49
CA VAL A 289 -6.90 -16.10 -4.29
C VAL A 289 -6.70 -14.75 -3.63
N GLU A 290 -5.45 -14.31 -3.47
CA GLU A 290 -5.12 -13.05 -2.82
C GLU A 290 -5.56 -11.83 -3.63
N LEU A 291 -5.39 -11.84 -4.95
CA LEU A 291 -5.92 -10.78 -5.82
C LEU A 291 -7.45 -10.68 -5.72
N THR A 292 -8.15 -11.82 -5.71
CA THR A 292 -9.60 -11.82 -5.52
C THR A 292 -9.98 -11.20 -4.17
N GLY A 293 -9.23 -11.52 -3.10
CA GLY A 293 -9.50 -11.07 -1.74
C GLY A 293 -9.41 -9.57 -1.50
N PHE A 294 -8.82 -8.78 -2.42
CA PHE A 294 -8.82 -7.32 -2.32
C PHE A 294 -10.20 -6.68 -2.62
N VAL A 295 -11.05 -7.36 -3.38
CA VAL A 295 -12.30 -6.77 -3.90
C VAL A 295 -13.52 -7.66 -3.80
N ALA A 296 -13.37 -8.96 -3.46
CA ALA A 296 -14.46 -9.92 -3.42
C ALA A 296 -14.15 -11.16 -2.56
N ASN A 297 -15.19 -11.94 -2.24
CA ASN A 297 -15.03 -13.23 -1.57
C ASN A 297 -14.50 -14.30 -2.56
N PRO A 298 -13.33 -14.93 -2.32
CA PRO A 298 -12.76 -15.94 -3.22
C PRO A 298 -13.60 -17.21 -3.41
N ARG A 299 -14.60 -17.44 -2.56
CA ARG A 299 -15.56 -18.55 -2.76
C ARG A 299 -16.56 -18.27 -3.89
N LYS A 300 -16.91 -16.99 -4.11
CA LYS A 300 -17.89 -16.57 -5.12
C LYS A 300 -17.23 -16.03 -6.40
N TYR A 301 -16.02 -15.50 -6.26
CA TYR A 301 -15.25 -14.88 -7.34
C TYR A 301 -13.91 -15.60 -7.55
N THR A 302 -13.28 -15.35 -8.68
CA THR A 302 -11.98 -15.91 -9.01
C THR A 302 -11.18 -14.97 -9.88
N THR A 303 -9.86 -14.97 -9.73
CA THR A 303 -8.95 -14.22 -10.60
C THR A 303 -8.41 -15.12 -11.71
N VAL A 304 -8.50 -14.65 -12.94
CA VAL A 304 -7.95 -15.30 -14.14
C VAL A 304 -6.77 -14.46 -14.63
N LEU A 305 -5.57 -15.03 -14.59
CA LEU A 305 -4.32 -14.37 -14.98
C LEU A 305 -4.08 -14.47 -16.49
N PHE A 306 -3.55 -13.37 -17.07
CA PHE A 306 -3.10 -13.32 -18.47
C PHE A 306 -1.71 -12.70 -18.57
N CYS A 307 -0.89 -13.23 -19.48
CA CYS A 307 0.33 -12.54 -19.91
C CYS A 307 -0.05 -11.44 -20.87
N GLY A 308 0.19 -10.20 -20.49
CA GLY A 308 -0.12 -9.06 -21.33
C GLY A 308 -0.34 -7.76 -20.55
N SER A 309 -0.65 -6.71 -21.30
CA SER A 309 -1.02 -5.41 -20.74
C SER A 309 -2.47 -5.40 -20.24
N GLY A 310 -2.85 -4.34 -19.51
CA GLY A 310 -4.25 -4.12 -19.15
C GLY A 310 -5.21 -4.13 -20.33
N THR A 311 -4.81 -3.65 -21.51
CA THR A 311 -5.63 -3.70 -22.73
C THR A 311 -5.97 -5.13 -23.13
N ALA A 312 -5.01 -6.07 -23.03
CA ALA A 312 -5.25 -7.47 -23.35
C ALA A 312 -6.33 -8.08 -22.44
N VAL A 313 -6.40 -7.65 -21.18
CA VAL A 313 -7.39 -8.13 -20.21
C VAL A 313 -8.79 -7.59 -20.51
N VAL A 314 -8.90 -6.30 -20.84
CA VAL A 314 -10.17 -5.70 -21.30
C VAL A 314 -10.66 -6.38 -22.57
N GLU A 315 -9.75 -6.64 -23.50
CA GLU A 315 -10.03 -7.38 -24.74
C GLU A 315 -10.48 -8.82 -24.44
N ALA A 316 -9.84 -9.51 -23.48
CA ALA A 316 -10.25 -10.86 -23.04
C ALA A 316 -11.67 -10.89 -22.51
N ILE A 317 -12.07 -9.89 -21.69
CA ILE A 317 -13.44 -9.78 -21.21
C ILE A 317 -14.41 -9.56 -22.38
N LEU A 318 -14.23 -8.47 -23.13
CA LEU A 318 -15.19 -8.08 -24.17
C LEU A 318 -15.35 -9.17 -25.23
N SER A 319 -14.25 -9.83 -25.63
CA SER A 319 -14.30 -10.88 -26.66
C SER A 319 -14.87 -12.23 -26.16
N SER A 320 -14.95 -12.45 -24.83
CA SER A 320 -15.34 -13.75 -24.25
C SER A 320 -16.71 -13.77 -23.57
N VAL A 321 -17.19 -12.62 -23.03
CA VAL A 321 -18.37 -12.61 -22.15
C VAL A 321 -19.65 -12.15 -22.84
N ILE A 322 -19.58 -11.72 -24.09
CA ILE A 322 -20.70 -11.16 -24.86
C ILE A 322 -21.12 -12.18 -25.92
N GLY A 323 -22.35 -12.70 -25.83
CA GLY A 323 -22.93 -13.59 -26.84
C GLY A 323 -23.18 -12.88 -28.18
N ASN A 324 -23.40 -13.65 -29.25
CA ASN A 324 -23.63 -13.06 -30.58
C ASN A 324 -24.95 -12.26 -30.66
N ASP A 325 -25.93 -12.67 -29.87
CA ASP A 325 -27.27 -12.03 -29.82
C ASP A 325 -27.37 -11.02 -28.66
N GLU A 326 -26.32 -10.87 -27.87
CA GLU A 326 -26.24 -9.91 -26.76
C GLU A 326 -25.75 -8.55 -27.26
N ARG A 327 -26.11 -7.49 -26.52
CA ARG A 327 -25.69 -6.12 -26.78
C ARG A 327 -25.13 -5.50 -25.53
N ILE A 328 -23.99 -4.82 -25.66
CA ILE A 328 -23.32 -4.11 -24.57
C ILE A 328 -23.46 -2.60 -24.73
N LEU A 329 -23.73 -1.88 -23.63
CA LEU A 329 -23.57 -0.44 -23.56
C LEU A 329 -22.16 -0.13 -23.01
N ILE A 330 -21.40 0.67 -23.73
CA ILE A 330 -20.02 1.07 -23.36
C ILE A 330 -20.03 2.57 -23.04
N VAL A 331 -19.67 2.90 -21.81
CA VAL A 331 -19.48 4.30 -21.40
C VAL A 331 -18.18 4.83 -21.98
N ASN A 332 -18.29 5.88 -22.78
CA ASN A 332 -17.15 6.61 -23.36
C ASN A 332 -17.11 8.04 -22.81
N ASN A 333 -16.35 8.24 -21.74
CA ASN A 333 -16.02 9.55 -21.18
C ASN A 333 -14.50 9.79 -21.11
N GLY A 334 -13.73 9.13 -22.02
CA GLY A 334 -12.30 9.33 -22.16
C GLY A 334 -11.65 8.28 -23.06
N ALA A 335 -10.31 8.31 -23.15
CA ALA A 335 -9.57 7.48 -24.10
C ALA A 335 -9.72 5.96 -23.83
N TYR A 336 -9.95 5.55 -22.58
CA TYR A 336 -10.08 4.13 -22.26
C TYR A 336 -11.49 3.62 -22.54
N GLY A 337 -12.53 4.42 -22.30
CA GLY A 337 -13.89 4.13 -22.79
C GLY A 337 -13.94 4.04 -24.31
N LYS A 338 -13.32 4.99 -25.03
CA LYS A 338 -13.17 4.96 -26.50
C LYS A 338 -12.45 3.67 -26.97
N ARG A 339 -11.42 3.23 -26.25
CA ARG A 339 -10.71 1.97 -26.55
C ARG A 339 -11.60 0.74 -26.44
N MET A 340 -12.49 0.68 -25.44
CA MET A 340 -13.45 -0.41 -25.35
C MET A 340 -14.40 -0.46 -26.56
N CYS A 341 -14.83 0.69 -27.06
CA CYS A 341 -15.61 0.78 -28.30
C CYS A 341 -14.81 0.25 -29.50
N GLN A 342 -13.54 0.64 -29.65
CA GLN A 342 -12.66 0.16 -30.71
C GLN A 342 -12.43 -1.37 -30.66
N ILE A 343 -12.27 -1.94 -29.45
CA ILE A 343 -12.19 -3.39 -29.28
C ILE A 343 -13.52 -4.05 -29.74
N ALA A 344 -14.65 -3.48 -29.36
CA ALA A 344 -15.95 -3.98 -29.78
C ALA A 344 -16.12 -3.97 -31.32
N GLU A 345 -15.63 -2.92 -31.99
CA GLU A 345 -15.60 -2.83 -33.44
C GLU A 345 -14.75 -3.92 -34.08
N VAL A 346 -13.51 -4.11 -33.59
CA VAL A 346 -12.57 -5.14 -34.11
C VAL A 346 -13.17 -6.55 -34.05
N TYR A 347 -13.89 -6.85 -32.98
CA TYR A 347 -14.51 -8.17 -32.78
C TYR A 347 -15.95 -8.27 -33.30
N ASN A 348 -16.45 -7.24 -33.99
CA ASN A 348 -17.84 -7.16 -34.47
C ASN A 348 -18.86 -7.43 -33.34
N ILE A 349 -18.61 -6.87 -32.15
CA ILE A 349 -19.50 -6.97 -31.00
C ILE A 349 -20.61 -5.92 -31.16
N ASN A 350 -21.85 -6.33 -30.93
CA ASN A 350 -22.99 -5.42 -30.99
C ASN A 350 -22.98 -4.51 -29.74
N TYR A 351 -22.69 -3.21 -29.92
CA TYR A 351 -22.58 -2.27 -28.82
C TYR A 351 -23.36 -0.97 -29.03
N VAL A 352 -23.62 -0.27 -27.94
CA VAL A 352 -24.13 1.10 -27.90
C VAL A 352 -23.06 1.94 -27.21
N GLU A 353 -22.62 3.01 -27.84
CA GLU A 353 -21.71 3.97 -27.23
C GLU A 353 -22.51 5.01 -26.44
N PHE A 354 -22.29 5.07 -25.12
CA PHE A 354 -22.80 6.14 -24.25
C PHE A 354 -21.74 7.23 -24.11
N LYS A 355 -21.82 8.26 -24.93
CA LYS A 355 -20.89 9.41 -24.86
C LYS A 355 -21.25 10.33 -23.70
N SER A 356 -20.24 10.68 -22.92
CA SER A 356 -20.31 11.66 -21.83
C SER A 356 -19.09 12.57 -21.85
N ARG A 357 -19.18 13.69 -21.14
CA ARG A 357 -18.02 14.56 -20.92
C ARG A 357 -16.96 13.83 -20.09
N ASN A 358 -15.71 14.24 -20.23
CA ASN A 358 -14.55 13.63 -19.61
C ASN A 358 -14.05 14.41 -18.37
N ASP A 359 -14.74 15.47 -17.98
CA ASP A 359 -14.38 16.39 -16.89
C ASP A 359 -15.44 16.51 -15.79
N ILE A 360 -16.62 15.90 -15.97
CA ILE A 360 -17.72 15.87 -14.99
C ILE A 360 -18.30 14.47 -14.88
N PRO A 361 -19.01 14.15 -13.76
CA PRO A 361 -19.67 12.88 -13.56
C PRO A 361 -20.68 12.54 -14.64
N LEU A 362 -20.95 11.23 -14.78
CA LEU A 362 -21.98 10.72 -15.68
C LEU A 362 -23.37 11.17 -15.23
N ASP A 363 -24.22 11.52 -16.20
CA ASP A 363 -25.64 11.66 -15.99
C ASP A 363 -26.27 10.27 -15.86
N LEU A 364 -26.56 9.86 -14.62
CA LEU A 364 -27.05 8.54 -14.28
C LEU A 364 -28.47 8.29 -14.76
N ASP A 365 -29.34 9.31 -14.79
CA ASP A 365 -30.72 9.18 -15.27
C ASP A 365 -30.71 8.94 -16.79
N ARG A 366 -29.88 9.67 -17.52
CA ARG A 366 -29.68 9.45 -18.95
C ARG A 366 -29.06 8.09 -19.23
N LEU A 367 -28.12 7.63 -18.40
CA LEU A 367 -27.53 6.30 -18.51
C LEU A 367 -28.60 5.21 -18.34
N GLU A 368 -29.44 5.32 -17.31
CA GLU A 368 -30.50 4.36 -17.06
C GLU A 368 -31.57 4.37 -18.18
N SER A 369 -31.96 5.56 -18.66
CA SER A 369 -32.86 5.66 -19.80
C SER A 369 -32.29 4.98 -21.04
N SER A 370 -30.99 5.14 -21.30
CA SER A 370 -30.30 4.49 -22.43
C SER A 370 -30.32 2.96 -22.37
N LEU A 371 -30.39 2.37 -21.16
CA LEU A 371 -30.54 0.92 -20.98
C LEU A 371 -31.96 0.44 -21.33
N ARG A 372 -32.99 1.29 -21.12
CA ARG A 372 -34.40 0.94 -21.30
C ARG A 372 -34.92 1.24 -22.69
N ASP A 373 -34.50 2.36 -23.28
CA ASP A 373 -35.07 2.91 -24.52
C ASP A 373 -34.39 2.34 -25.79
N SER A 374 -33.56 1.33 -25.65
CA SER A 374 -32.86 0.68 -26.77
C SER A 374 -33.83 -0.24 -27.54
N ASP A 375 -33.85 -0.15 -28.87
CA ASP A 375 -34.62 -1.04 -29.78
C ASP A 375 -34.31 -2.53 -29.57
N LYS A 376 -33.14 -2.84 -29.02
CA LYS A 376 -32.72 -4.19 -28.65
C LYS A 376 -32.25 -4.18 -27.20
N ARG A 377 -32.62 -5.17 -26.44
CA ARG A 377 -32.23 -5.34 -25.04
C ARG A 377 -30.71 -5.24 -24.87
N ILE A 378 -30.27 -4.33 -24.03
CA ILE A 378 -28.90 -4.26 -23.53
C ILE A 378 -28.77 -5.25 -22.36
N SER A 379 -27.83 -6.19 -22.45
CA SER A 379 -27.60 -7.23 -21.44
C SER A 379 -26.31 -7.02 -20.64
N LEU A 380 -25.42 -6.12 -21.11
CA LEU A 380 -24.16 -5.81 -20.44
C LEU A 380 -23.91 -4.30 -20.45
N LEU A 381 -23.21 -3.80 -19.43
CA LEU A 381 -22.68 -2.44 -19.37
C LEU A 381 -21.19 -2.49 -19.01
N ALA A 382 -20.37 -1.73 -19.72
CA ALA A 382 -18.95 -1.57 -19.41
C ALA A 382 -18.59 -0.11 -19.11
N VAL A 383 -17.80 0.12 -18.05
CA VAL A 383 -17.31 1.45 -17.65
C VAL A 383 -15.88 1.37 -17.15
N VAL A 384 -15.14 2.46 -17.35
CA VAL A 384 -13.83 2.68 -16.69
C VAL A 384 -14.09 3.31 -15.31
N HIS A 385 -13.59 2.72 -14.24
CA HIS A 385 -13.79 3.27 -12.88
C HIS A 385 -13.07 4.62 -12.71
N ASN A 386 -11.78 4.68 -13.04
CA ASN A 386 -10.99 5.91 -13.04
C ASN A 386 -10.45 6.18 -14.44
N GLU A 387 -10.98 7.22 -15.12
CA GLU A 387 -10.49 7.60 -16.44
C GLU A 387 -9.11 8.25 -16.33
N THR A 388 -8.10 7.50 -16.67
CA THR A 388 -6.68 7.86 -16.46
C THR A 388 -6.21 9.04 -17.32
N THR A 389 -6.96 9.41 -18.35
CA THR A 389 -6.63 10.58 -19.19
C THR A 389 -6.99 11.90 -18.54
N THR A 390 -7.94 11.89 -17.60
CA THR A 390 -8.44 13.12 -16.95
C THR A 390 -8.32 13.09 -15.42
N GLY A 391 -8.37 11.88 -14.82
CA GLY A 391 -8.45 11.69 -13.38
C GLY A 391 -9.88 11.66 -12.85
N LEU A 392 -10.90 11.65 -13.72
CA LEU A 392 -12.31 11.56 -13.36
C LEU A 392 -12.61 10.18 -12.76
N LEU A 393 -13.24 10.16 -11.59
CA LEU A 393 -13.73 8.95 -10.94
C LEU A 393 -15.22 8.75 -11.24
N ASN A 394 -15.57 7.63 -11.86
CA ASN A 394 -16.96 7.26 -12.10
C ASN A 394 -17.55 6.55 -10.89
N ASP A 395 -18.79 6.85 -10.53
CA ASP A 395 -19.50 6.21 -9.42
C ASP A 395 -20.00 4.81 -9.81
N ILE A 396 -19.11 3.81 -9.65
CA ILE A 396 -19.43 2.41 -9.98
C ILE A 396 -20.43 1.78 -9.01
N GLN A 397 -20.61 2.33 -7.80
CA GLN A 397 -21.63 1.89 -6.87
C GLN A 397 -23.03 2.23 -7.39
N ALA A 398 -23.23 3.49 -7.80
CA ALA A 398 -24.50 3.94 -8.37
C ALA A 398 -24.79 3.23 -9.71
N ILE A 399 -23.79 3.09 -10.59
CA ILE A 399 -23.92 2.37 -11.87
C ILE A 399 -24.25 0.89 -11.62
N GLY A 400 -23.59 0.23 -10.67
CA GLY A 400 -23.88 -1.16 -10.32
C GLY A 400 -25.32 -1.36 -9.79
N THR A 401 -25.84 -0.38 -9.04
CA THR A 401 -27.23 -0.36 -8.60
C THR A 401 -28.20 -0.26 -9.78
N ILE A 402 -27.91 0.60 -10.74
CA ILE A 402 -28.68 0.72 -12.00
C ILE A 402 -28.63 -0.60 -12.78
N CYS A 403 -27.46 -1.21 -12.93
CA CYS A 403 -27.29 -2.49 -13.61
C CYS A 403 -28.12 -3.61 -12.95
N LYS A 404 -28.07 -3.71 -11.61
CA LYS A 404 -28.84 -4.67 -10.84
C LYS A 404 -30.35 -4.52 -11.07
N ARG A 405 -30.85 -3.28 -10.97
CA ARG A 405 -32.27 -2.95 -11.16
C ARG A 405 -32.79 -3.27 -12.57
N ASN A 406 -31.93 -3.14 -13.58
CA ASN A 406 -32.27 -3.40 -14.98
C ASN A 406 -31.85 -4.80 -15.48
N ASN A 407 -31.34 -5.68 -14.58
CA ASN A 407 -30.86 -7.02 -14.90
C ASN A 407 -29.78 -7.01 -16.01
N VAL A 408 -28.81 -6.12 -15.89
CA VAL A 408 -27.67 -5.91 -16.80
C VAL A 408 -26.39 -6.41 -16.11
N LYS A 409 -25.56 -7.22 -16.79
CA LYS A 409 -24.25 -7.66 -16.29
C LYS A 409 -23.30 -6.49 -16.31
N PHE A 410 -22.56 -6.27 -15.23
CA PHE A 410 -21.70 -5.12 -15.06
C PHE A 410 -20.21 -5.48 -15.20
N ILE A 411 -19.52 -4.78 -16.09
CA ILE A 411 -18.07 -4.91 -16.38
C ILE A 411 -17.39 -3.61 -15.98
N VAL A 412 -16.33 -3.70 -15.19
CA VAL A 412 -15.55 -2.55 -14.72
C VAL A 412 -14.10 -2.68 -15.15
N ASP A 413 -13.61 -1.70 -15.88
CA ASP A 413 -12.17 -1.49 -16.03
C ASP A 413 -11.66 -0.72 -14.80
N ALA A 414 -11.05 -1.45 -13.86
CA ALA A 414 -10.43 -0.92 -12.66
C ALA A 414 -8.90 -0.82 -12.77
N MET A 415 -8.38 -0.70 -13.98
CA MET A 415 -6.96 -0.75 -14.27
C MET A 415 -6.13 0.21 -13.41
N SER A 416 -6.63 1.41 -13.19
CA SER A 416 -5.97 2.45 -12.41
C SER A 416 -6.59 2.69 -11.02
N SER A 417 -7.56 1.90 -10.60
CA SER A 417 -8.22 2.05 -9.28
C SER A 417 -8.08 0.83 -8.37
N TYR A 418 -7.92 -0.37 -8.94
CA TYR A 418 -7.75 -1.61 -8.19
C TYR A 418 -6.58 -1.53 -7.20
N ALA A 419 -6.77 -2.04 -5.99
CA ALA A 419 -5.84 -2.04 -4.87
C ALA A 419 -5.41 -0.63 -4.37
N ALA A 420 -6.12 0.43 -4.78
CA ALA A 420 -5.93 1.78 -4.26
C ALA A 420 -7.25 2.39 -3.81
N ILE A 421 -8.29 2.35 -4.65
CA ILE A 421 -9.62 2.84 -4.29
C ILE A 421 -10.44 1.63 -3.83
N PRO A 422 -11.11 1.68 -2.67
CA PRO A 422 -11.92 0.57 -2.19
C PRO A 422 -12.99 0.14 -3.20
N ILE A 423 -13.08 -1.15 -3.47
CA ILE A 423 -14.07 -1.77 -4.36
C ILE A 423 -14.59 -3.03 -3.65
N ASP A 424 -15.91 -3.18 -3.58
CA ASP A 424 -16.59 -4.43 -3.22
C ASP A 424 -17.43 -4.90 -4.41
N MET A 425 -17.01 -5.97 -5.08
CA MET A 425 -17.67 -6.45 -6.29
C MET A 425 -19.07 -7.01 -6.01
N GLU A 426 -19.32 -7.55 -4.82
CA GLU A 426 -20.63 -8.08 -4.45
C GLU A 426 -21.61 -6.94 -4.20
N GLU A 427 -21.22 -5.97 -3.39
CA GLU A 427 -22.04 -4.79 -3.06
C GLU A 427 -22.31 -3.93 -4.31
N MET A 428 -21.28 -3.71 -5.12
CA MET A 428 -21.35 -2.92 -6.35
C MET A 428 -21.89 -3.68 -7.57
N ASN A 429 -22.35 -4.94 -7.38
CA ASN A 429 -22.92 -5.79 -8.43
C ASN A 429 -22.01 -5.96 -9.67
N ILE A 430 -20.69 -6.03 -9.47
CA ILE A 430 -19.71 -6.17 -10.55
C ILE A 430 -19.56 -7.65 -10.89
N GLY A 431 -19.84 -8.01 -12.15
CA GLY A 431 -19.67 -9.37 -12.66
C GLY A 431 -18.24 -9.67 -13.09
N PHE A 432 -17.59 -8.70 -13.76
CA PHE A 432 -16.23 -8.82 -14.29
C PHE A 432 -15.47 -7.52 -14.03
N LEU A 433 -14.25 -7.66 -13.52
CA LEU A 433 -13.35 -6.54 -13.24
C LEU A 433 -11.99 -6.79 -13.90
N ALA A 434 -11.49 -5.80 -14.65
CA ALA A 434 -10.18 -5.83 -15.29
C ALA A 434 -9.16 -5.05 -14.45
N ALA A 435 -7.97 -5.63 -14.22
CA ALA A 435 -6.86 -4.95 -13.57
C ALA A 435 -5.49 -5.46 -14.05
N SER A 436 -4.40 -4.81 -13.64
CA SER A 436 -3.03 -5.21 -13.98
C SER A 436 -2.06 -5.01 -12.82
N ALA A 437 -0.95 -5.75 -12.84
CA ALA A 437 0.05 -5.75 -11.79
C ALA A 437 0.77 -4.39 -11.63
N ASN A 438 1.02 -3.67 -12.72
CA ASN A 438 1.94 -2.54 -12.81
C ASN A 438 1.35 -1.16 -12.46
N LYS A 439 0.19 -1.12 -11.83
CA LYS A 439 -0.47 0.10 -11.35
C LYS A 439 -0.38 0.19 -9.84
N ASN A 440 -1.51 0.29 -9.15
CA ASN A 440 -1.52 0.47 -7.69
C ASN A 440 -1.07 -0.76 -6.89
N LEU A 441 -1.08 -1.95 -7.46
CA LEU A 441 -0.40 -3.10 -6.85
C LEU A 441 1.10 -2.90 -6.73
N GLN A 442 1.68 -2.00 -7.56
CA GLN A 442 3.12 -1.73 -7.59
C GLN A 442 3.95 -2.96 -8.00
N GLY A 443 3.37 -3.84 -8.81
CA GLY A 443 4.07 -4.96 -9.44
C GLY A 443 4.70 -4.56 -10.78
N MET A 444 5.39 -5.52 -11.41
CA MET A 444 6.01 -5.31 -12.72
C MET A 444 5.00 -5.42 -13.86
N PRO A 445 5.23 -4.71 -14.99
CA PRO A 445 4.44 -4.90 -16.22
C PRO A 445 4.55 -6.34 -16.74
N GLY A 446 3.49 -6.83 -17.39
CA GLY A 446 3.50 -8.13 -18.07
C GLY A 446 2.39 -9.10 -17.62
N ILE A 447 1.74 -8.82 -16.49
CA ILE A 447 0.56 -9.55 -16.02
C ILE A 447 -0.62 -8.60 -15.91
N GLY A 448 -1.69 -8.98 -16.62
CA GLY A 448 -3.04 -8.48 -16.39
C GLY A 448 -3.95 -9.60 -15.89
N PHE A 449 -5.06 -9.25 -15.28
CA PHE A 449 -5.99 -10.24 -14.74
C PHE A 449 -7.44 -9.77 -14.75
N VAL A 450 -8.33 -10.77 -14.83
CA VAL A 450 -9.77 -10.57 -14.69
C VAL A 450 -10.21 -11.17 -13.37
N ILE A 451 -10.94 -10.41 -12.56
CA ILE A 451 -11.67 -10.96 -11.42
C ILE A 451 -13.13 -11.11 -11.85
N ALA A 452 -13.65 -12.31 -11.74
CA ALA A 452 -14.96 -12.64 -12.27
C ALA A 452 -15.83 -13.41 -11.25
N ASN A 453 -17.12 -13.13 -11.26
CA ASN A 453 -18.09 -13.97 -10.58
C ASN A 453 -18.07 -15.37 -11.22
N ARG A 454 -17.92 -16.42 -10.39
CA ARG A 454 -17.74 -17.81 -10.88
C ARG A 454 -18.91 -18.30 -11.68
N GLU A 455 -20.14 -18.04 -11.26
CA GLU A 455 -21.35 -18.45 -11.96
C GLU A 455 -21.45 -17.74 -13.32
N MET A 456 -21.24 -16.43 -13.35
CA MET A 456 -21.25 -15.66 -14.61
C MET A 456 -20.15 -16.14 -15.56
N LEU A 457 -18.98 -16.50 -15.03
CA LEU A 457 -17.86 -17.00 -15.81
C LEU A 457 -18.16 -18.39 -16.40
N GLU A 458 -18.75 -19.31 -15.62
CA GLU A 458 -19.20 -20.62 -16.12
C GLU A 458 -20.24 -20.48 -17.24
N ASN A 459 -21.16 -19.50 -17.13
CA ASN A 459 -22.16 -19.25 -18.17
C ASN A 459 -21.54 -18.81 -19.51
N THR A 460 -20.29 -18.32 -19.51
CA THR A 460 -19.60 -17.98 -20.77
C THR A 460 -19.12 -19.19 -21.57
N ARG A 461 -19.22 -20.40 -21.01
CA ARG A 461 -18.84 -21.68 -21.67
C ARG A 461 -19.52 -21.86 -23.03
N SER A 462 -20.78 -21.44 -23.16
CA SER A 462 -21.56 -21.58 -24.37
C SER A 462 -21.26 -20.52 -25.43
N ILE A 463 -20.52 -19.47 -25.08
CA ILE A 463 -20.21 -18.38 -26.01
C ILE A 463 -19.10 -18.84 -26.96
N ARG A 464 -19.34 -18.70 -28.26
CA ARG A 464 -18.34 -19.04 -29.29
C ARG A 464 -17.11 -18.13 -29.12
N PRO A 465 -15.89 -18.68 -28.93
CA PRO A 465 -14.68 -17.90 -28.79
C PRO A 465 -14.39 -17.03 -30.02
N ARG A 466 -14.11 -15.75 -29.79
CA ARG A 466 -13.68 -14.82 -30.86
C ARG A 466 -12.17 -14.76 -31.05
N ASN A 467 -11.42 -15.32 -30.10
CA ASN A 467 -9.95 -15.44 -30.17
C ASN A 467 -9.48 -16.73 -29.49
N PHE A 468 -8.23 -17.10 -29.70
CA PHE A 468 -7.64 -18.32 -29.15
C PHE A 468 -6.88 -18.05 -27.83
N TYR A 469 -6.02 -17.00 -27.82
CA TYR A 469 -5.13 -16.73 -26.68
C TYR A 469 -5.89 -16.08 -25.49
N LEU A 470 -6.72 -15.08 -25.74
CA LEU A 470 -7.44 -14.31 -24.76
C LEU A 470 -8.81 -14.91 -24.38
N ASN A 471 -9.06 -16.16 -24.69
CA ASN A 471 -10.30 -16.84 -24.33
C ASN A 471 -10.37 -17.01 -22.81
N LEU A 472 -11.20 -16.17 -22.16
CA LEU A 472 -11.32 -16.08 -20.71
C LEU A 472 -11.77 -17.40 -20.07
N TYR A 473 -12.81 -18.05 -20.64
CA TYR A 473 -13.31 -19.31 -20.10
C TYR A 473 -12.27 -20.44 -20.21
N ALA A 474 -11.61 -20.56 -21.34
CA ALA A 474 -10.61 -21.60 -21.54
C ALA A 474 -9.39 -21.41 -20.62
N GLN A 475 -8.98 -20.17 -20.36
CA GLN A 475 -7.92 -19.87 -19.40
C GLN A 475 -8.33 -20.21 -17.97
N TYR A 476 -9.54 -19.81 -17.56
CA TYR A 476 -10.13 -20.16 -16.28
C TYR A 476 -10.23 -21.66 -16.06
N LYS A 477 -10.82 -22.39 -17.05
CA LYS A 477 -10.99 -23.84 -16.94
C LYS A 477 -9.66 -24.56 -16.78
N ASN A 478 -8.68 -24.25 -17.62
CA ASN A 478 -7.36 -24.85 -17.51
C ASN A 478 -6.73 -24.59 -16.13
N PHE A 479 -6.83 -23.35 -15.63
CA PHE A 479 -6.26 -22.99 -14.35
C PHE A 479 -6.97 -23.69 -13.17
N SER A 480 -8.29 -23.80 -13.21
CA SER A 480 -9.06 -24.47 -12.16
C SER A 480 -8.78 -25.97 -12.07
N GLU A 481 -8.46 -26.61 -13.19
CA GLU A 481 -8.16 -28.04 -13.26
C GLU A 481 -6.69 -28.36 -12.92
N THR A 482 -5.75 -27.48 -13.31
CA THR A 482 -4.31 -27.77 -13.29
C THR A 482 -3.49 -26.81 -12.42
N LYS A 483 -4.07 -25.71 -11.96
CA LYS A 483 -3.37 -24.56 -11.36
C LYS A 483 -2.32 -23.93 -12.28
N GLN A 484 -2.39 -24.19 -13.59
CA GLN A 484 -1.42 -23.70 -14.57
C GLN A 484 -2.13 -22.77 -15.58
N MET A 485 -1.42 -21.74 -16.01
CA MET A 485 -1.84 -20.96 -17.18
C MET A 485 -1.78 -21.85 -18.44
N ARG A 486 -2.69 -21.62 -19.39
CA ARG A 486 -2.71 -22.39 -20.66
C ARG A 486 -1.37 -22.33 -21.41
N PHE A 487 -0.75 -21.16 -21.39
CA PHE A 487 0.52 -20.86 -22.07
C PHE A 487 1.59 -20.48 -21.05
N THR A 488 2.85 -20.42 -21.49
CA THR A 488 3.99 -20.15 -20.60
C THR A 488 3.85 -18.79 -19.93
N PRO A 489 3.82 -18.73 -18.58
CA PRO A 489 3.76 -17.48 -17.84
C PRO A 489 5.14 -16.84 -17.68
N PRO A 490 5.23 -15.53 -17.43
CA PRO A 490 6.47 -14.86 -17.07
C PRO A 490 6.80 -15.12 -15.58
N VAL A 491 7.59 -16.16 -15.32
CA VAL A 491 7.90 -16.69 -13.97
C VAL A 491 8.38 -15.58 -13.03
N GLN A 492 9.40 -14.84 -13.42
CA GLN A 492 10.01 -13.77 -12.61
C GLN A 492 9.02 -12.67 -12.25
N ILE A 493 8.16 -12.29 -13.20
CA ILE A 493 7.13 -11.27 -12.99
C ILE A 493 6.05 -11.74 -12.00
N LEU A 494 5.74 -13.03 -11.96
CA LEU A 494 4.79 -13.59 -10.99
C LEU A 494 5.36 -13.61 -9.58
N TYR A 495 6.66 -13.83 -9.40
CA TYR A 495 7.32 -13.65 -8.11
C TYR A 495 7.31 -12.18 -7.66
N ALA A 496 7.60 -11.25 -8.57
CA ALA A 496 7.47 -9.81 -8.29
C ALA A 496 6.03 -9.42 -7.94
N LEU A 497 5.03 -10.00 -8.63
CA LEU A 497 3.62 -9.78 -8.32
C LEU A 497 3.26 -10.33 -6.94
N LYS A 498 3.76 -11.50 -6.56
CA LYS A 498 3.54 -12.06 -5.21
C LYS A 498 4.09 -11.14 -4.13
N GLN A 499 5.28 -10.58 -4.32
CA GLN A 499 5.88 -9.61 -3.42
C GLN A 499 5.03 -8.33 -3.35
N ALA A 500 4.59 -7.80 -4.47
CA ALA A 500 3.74 -6.61 -4.54
C ALA A 500 2.38 -6.81 -3.85
N ILE A 501 1.79 -8.00 -3.97
CA ILE A 501 0.56 -8.38 -3.25
C ILE A 501 0.80 -8.39 -1.74
N LEU A 502 1.91 -8.96 -1.27
CA LEU A 502 2.29 -8.98 0.14
C LEU A 502 2.39 -7.56 0.69
N GLU A 503 3.11 -6.67 0.00
CA GLU A 503 3.25 -5.26 0.39
C GLU A 503 1.90 -4.52 0.39
N SER A 504 1.04 -4.82 -0.59
CA SER A 504 -0.31 -4.25 -0.67
C SER A 504 -1.20 -4.69 0.49
N ARG A 505 -1.08 -5.94 0.92
CA ARG A 505 -1.80 -6.48 2.09
C ARG A 505 -1.29 -5.90 3.40
N ILE A 506 0.02 -5.72 3.53
CA ILE A 506 0.66 -5.09 4.70
C ILE A 506 0.18 -3.65 4.86
N GLU A 507 0.19 -2.88 3.77
CA GLU A 507 -0.28 -1.49 3.80
C GLU A 507 -1.80 -1.38 3.98
N GLY A 508 -2.57 -2.21 3.29
CA GLY A 508 -4.03 -2.14 3.20
C GLY A 508 -4.52 -1.12 2.17
N VAL A 509 -5.67 -1.40 1.54
CA VAL A 509 -6.24 -0.57 0.45
C VAL A 509 -6.60 0.83 0.95
N GLU A 510 -7.26 0.92 2.09
CA GLU A 510 -7.71 2.19 2.69
C GLU A 510 -6.52 3.07 3.09
N ALA A 511 -5.48 2.49 3.70
CA ALA A 511 -4.27 3.22 4.08
C ALA A 511 -3.50 3.69 2.84
N ARG A 512 -3.43 2.87 1.80
CA ARG A 512 -2.84 3.24 0.50
C ARG A 512 -3.60 4.41 -0.13
N TYR A 513 -4.91 4.35 -0.15
CA TYR A 513 -5.72 5.45 -0.66
C TYR A 513 -5.59 6.73 0.17
N ALA A 514 -5.48 6.61 1.49
CA ALA A 514 -5.21 7.74 2.38
C ALA A 514 -3.85 8.38 2.09
N ARG A 515 -2.80 7.57 1.89
CA ARG A 515 -1.45 8.03 1.49
C ARG A 515 -1.48 8.76 0.15
N TYR A 516 -2.13 8.19 -0.86
CA TYR A 516 -2.29 8.83 -2.16
C TYR A 516 -3.10 10.12 -2.07
N SER A 517 -4.18 10.11 -1.28
CA SER A 517 -4.98 11.33 -1.05
C SER A 517 -4.21 12.44 -0.34
N LYS A 518 -3.26 12.10 0.54
CA LYS A 518 -2.34 13.06 1.16
C LYS A 518 -1.39 13.66 0.12
N SER A 519 -0.77 12.83 -0.70
CA SER A 519 0.12 13.27 -1.80
C SER A 519 -0.63 14.12 -2.83
N TRP A 520 -1.87 13.73 -3.16
CA TRP A 520 -2.74 14.49 -4.06
C TRP A 520 -3.08 15.88 -3.51
N ARG A 521 -3.35 16.02 -2.21
CA ARG A 521 -3.61 17.34 -1.59
C ARG A 521 -2.41 18.27 -1.76
N VAL A 522 -1.20 17.77 -1.49
CA VAL A 522 0.04 18.53 -1.70
C VAL A 522 0.18 18.97 -3.16
N LEU A 523 -0.13 18.07 -4.10
CA LEU A 523 -0.09 18.40 -5.53
C LEU A 523 -1.09 19.51 -5.88
N ILE A 524 -2.34 19.38 -5.48
CA ILE A 524 -3.41 20.35 -5.79
C ILE A 524 -3.11 21.72 -5.19
N GLU A 525 -2.70 21.77 -3.92
CA GLU A 525 -2.30 23.03 -3.25
C GLU A 525 -1.13 23.70 -3.99
N GLY A 526 -0.15 22.90 -4.44
CA GLY A 526 0.95 23.40 -5.25
C GLY A 526 0.52 23.94 -6.61
N ILE A 527 -0.34 23.24 -7.32
CA ILE A 527 -0.89 23.65 -8.63
C ILE A 527 -1.66 24.95 -8.50
N GLU A 528 -2.53 25.07 -7.49
CA GLU A 528 -3.33 26.29 -7.22
C GLU A 528 -2.42 27.48 -6.86
N ARG A 529 -1.42 27.27 -6.01
CA ARG A 529 -0.44 28.29 -5.64
C ARG A 529 0.35 28.80 -6.85
N LEU A 530 0.64 27.94 -7.80
CA LEU A 530 1.35 28.29 -9.04
C LEU A 530 0.45 28.92 -10.11
N GLY A 531 -0.87 29.00 -9.87
CA GLY A 531 -1.86 29.55 -10.80
C GLY A 531 -2.12 28.63 -12.00
N LEU A 532 -1.86 27.33 -11.88
CA LEU A 532 -2.16 26.32 -12.90
C LEU A 532 -3.61 25.81 -12.76
N ILE A 533 -4.15 25.29 -13.83
CA ILE A 533 -5.53 24.81 -13.92
C ILE A 533 -5.53 23.28 -14.09
N TYR A 534 -6.30 22.57 -13.28
CA TYR A 534 -6.59 21.15 -13.49
C TYR A 534 -7.93 20.97 -14.21
N LEU A 535 -8.03 19.90 -15.01
CA LEU A 535 -9.16 19.69 -15.92
C LEU A 535 -10.46 19.31 -15.20
N VAL A 536 -10.37 18.39 -14.21
CA VAL A 536 -11.52 17.85 -13.47
C VAL A 536 -11.67 18.57 -12.13
N PRO A 537 -12.86 19.07 -11.76
CA PRO A 537 -13.10 19.66 -10.43
C PRO A 537 -12.68 18.70 -9.31
N LYS A 538 -12.15 19.24 -8.20
CA LYS A 538 -11.58 18.51 -7.08
C LYS A 538 -12.48 17.40 -6.53
N GLU A 539 -13.76 17.67 -6.43
CA GLU A 539 -14.79 16.78 -5.89
C GLU A 539 -15.00 15.52 -6.72
N TYR A 540 -14.66 15.56 -8.01
CA TYR A 540 -14.82 14.46 -8.96
C TYR A 540 -13.50 13.73 -9.28
N GLN A 541 -12.38 14.23 -8.74
CA GLN A 541 -11.08 13.60 -8.97
C GLN A 541 -10.91 12.31 -8.16
N SER A 542 -10.25 11.35 -8.77
CA SER A 542 -9.88 10.06 -8.15
C SER A 542 -8.82 10.17 -7.04
N ARG A 543 -8.13 11.31 -6.92
CA ARG A 543 -7.02 11.60 -6.00
C ARG A 543 -5.76 10.74 -6.22
N ILE A 544 -5.67 10.07 -7.34
CA ILE A 544 -4.52 9.24 -7.72
C ILE A 544 -3.87 9.66 -9.04
N ILE A 545 -4.55 10.51 -9.79
CA ILE A 545 -4.04 11.15 -11.01
C ILE A 545 -4.74 12.49 -11.23
N THR A 546 -4.00 13.47 -11.71
CA THR A 546 -4.49 14.81 -12.05
C THR A 546 -4.03 15.20 -13.44
N ALA A 547 -4.96 15.58 -14.31
CA ALA A 547 -4.67 16.21 -15.59
C ALA A 547 -4.62 17.73 -15.40
N ILE A 548 -3.49 18.33 -15.75
CA ILE A 548 -3.19 19.75 -15.59
C ILE A 548 -3.16 20.36 -16.98
N VAL A 549 -3.84 21.47 -17.17
CA VAL A 549 -3.83 22.22 -18.43
C VAL A 549 -2.45 22.84 -18.61
N ASP A 550 -1.90 22.73 -19.83
CA ASP A 550 -0.62 23.35 -20.14
C ASP A 550 -0.67 24.86 -19.86
N PRO A 551 0.34 25.41 -19.18
CA PRO A 551 0.34 26.83 -18.84
C PRO A 551 0.45 27.70 -20.08
N ASP A 552 -0.35 28.76 -20.15
CA ASP A 552 -0.25 29.79 -21.19
C ASP A 552 0.90 30.77 -20.84
N ILE A 553 2.12 30.31 -21.04
CA ILE A 553 3.36 31.06 -20.76
C ILE A 553 4.21 31.04 -22.03
N GLU A 554 4.65 32.21 -22.48
CA GLU A 554 5.56 32.31 -23.62
C GLU A 554 6.85 31.52 -23.39
N GLY A 555 7.19 30.65 -24.33
CA GLY A 555 8.35 29.75 -24.23
C GLY A 555 8.09 28.42 -23.52
N TYR A 556 6.85 28.15 -23.06
CA TYR A 556 6.51 26.85 -22.52
C TYR A 556 6.51 25.78 -23.62
N ASN A 557 7.15 24.65 -23.33
CA ASN A 557 7.11 23.45 -24.14
C ASN A 557 7.12 22.21 -23.24
N PHE A 558 6.18 21.30 -23.45
CA PHE A 558 6.09 20.09 -22.63
C PHE A 558 7.35 19.22 -22.69
N ASN A 559 8.00 19.08 -23.85
CA ASN A 559 9.18 18.24 -23.97
C ASN A 559 10.36 18.82 -23.18
N ASP A 560 10.56 20.13 -23.21
CA ASP A 560 11.59 20.79 -22.41
C ASP A 560 11.31 20.66 -20.91
N MET A 561 10.03 20.75 -20.50
CA MET A 561 9.60 20.47 -19.11
C MET A 561 9.86 19.01 -18.72
N HIS A 562 9.51 18.06 -19.59
CA HIS A 562 9.78 16.64 -19.36
C HIS A 562 11.27 16.38 -19.17
N ASP A 563 12.12 16.92 -20.04
CA ASP A 563 13.57 16.72 -19.98
C ASP A 563 14.16 17.33 -18.69
N PHE A 564 13.69 18.51 -18.29
CA PHE A 564 14.06 19.11 -17.01
C PHE A 564 13.72 18.18 -15.83
N PHE A 565 12.51 17.66 -15.76
CA PHE A 565 12.10 16.72 -14.70
C PHE A 565 12.89 15.42 -14.74
N PHE A 566 13.11 14.87 -15.95
CA PHE A 566 13.85 13.62 -16.13
C PHE A 566 15.29 13.75 -15.60
N MET A 567 15.97 14.87 -15.87
CA MET A 567 17.30 15.15 -15.32
C MET A 567 17.31 15.27 -13.79
N ASN A 568 16.19 15.72 -13.20
CA ASN A 568 15.99 15.83 -11.76
C ASN A 568 15.34 14.59 -11.11
N GLY A 569 15.32 13.44 -11.80
CA GLY A 569 14.89 12.15 -11.26
C GLY A 569 13.39 11.91 -11.25
N PHE A 570 12.60 12.70 -12.01
CA PHE A 570 11.16 12.53 -12.17
C PHE A 570 10.78 12.24 -13.61
N THR A 571 9.82 11.34 -13.81
CA THR A 571 9.22 11.10 -15.13
C THR A 571 7.77 11.54 -15.12
N ILE A 572 7.39 12.40 -16.07
CA ILE A 572 6.02 12.90 -16.28
C ILE A 572 5.54 12.55 -17.69
N TYR A 573 4.21 12.51 -17.91
CA TYR A 573 3.64 12.19 -19.23
C TYR A 573 2.78 13.32 -19.78
N PRO A 574 2.77 13.50 -21.13
CA PRO A 574 1.83 14.41 -21.76
C PRO A 574 0.39 13.91 -21.58
N GLY A 575 -0.57 14.79 -21.73
CA GLY A 575 -1.98 14.43 -21.87
C GLY A 575 -2.24 13.64 -23.16
N LYS A 576 -3.44 13.04 -23.22
CA LYS A 576 -3.93 12.29 -24.40
C LYS A 576 -5.34 12.72 -24.77
N LEU A 577 -5.62 14.01 -24.71
CA LEU A 577 -6.92 14.57 -25.04
C LEU A 577 -6.86 15.23 -26.41
N ASP A 578 -7.87 14.94 -27.23
CA ASP A 578 -7.98 15.55 -28.57
C ASP A 578 -8.31 17.06 -28.49
N ASN A 579 -8.86 17.54 -27.36
CA ASN A 579 -9.46 18.87 -27.24
C ASN A 579 -8.72 19.82 -26.29
N ALA A 580 -7.67 19.39 -25.61
CA ALA A 580 -6.92 20.21 -24.67
C ALA A 580 -5.46 19.75 -24.55
N ASN A 581 -4.54 20.69 -24.60
CA ASN A 581 -3.15 20.43 -24.27
C ASN A 581 -3.03 20.32 -22.75
N THR A 582 -2.60 19.17 -22.27
CA THR A 582 -2.48 18.87 -20.84
C THR A 582 -1.26 18.01 -20.60
N PHE A 583 -0.77 18.02 -19.35
CA PHE A 583 0.13 16.99 -18.84
C PHE A 583 -0.51 16.30 -17.62
N ARG A 584 0.00 15.14 -17.27
CA ARG A 584 -0.60 14.32 -16.21
C ARG A 584 0.42 13.99 -15.14
N ILE A 585 0.00 14.16 -13.91
CA ILE A 585 0.74 13.74 -12.72
C ILE A 585 -0.06 12.68 -11.99
N ALA A 586 0.51 11.49 -11.90
CA ALA A 586 -0.03 10.39 -11.11
C ALA A 586 0.80 10.23 -9.82
N ASN A 587 0.14 10.26 -8.69
CA ASN A 587 0.76 10.13 -7.37
C ASN A 587 0.63 8.69 -6.82
N ILE A 588 0.69 7.70 -7.72
CA ILE A 588 0.62 6.26 -7.42
C ILE A 588 2.03 5.64 -7.32
N GLY A 589 2.11 4.51 -6.65
CA GLY A 589 3.39 3.80 -6.51
C GLY A 589 4.01 3.96 -5.14
N ASP A 590 5.26 3.53 -5.02
CA ASP A 590 6.09 3.73 -3.82
C ASP A 590 6.63 5.17 -3.79
N ILE A 591 5.72 6.13 -3.63
CA ILE A 591 6.00 7.57 -3.50
C ILE A 591 5.30 8.16 -2.29
N THR A 592 5.87 9.21 -1.75
CA THR A 592 5.40 9.91 -0.55
C THR A 592 4.92 11.33 -0.86
N SER A 593 4.31 11.99 0.13
CA SER A 593 4.01 13.43 0.02
C SER A 593 5.25 14.29 -0.17
N ASP A 594 6.41 13.88 0.36
CA ASP A 594 7.66 14.63 0.26
C ASP A 594 8.25 14.57 -1.16
N ASP A 595 8.07 13.44 -1.85
CA ASP A 595 8.40 13.33 -3.28
C ASP A 595 7.55 14.33 -4.09
N VAL A 596 6.26 14.49 -3.75
CA VAL A 596 5.36 15.44 -4.42
C VAL A 596 5.71 16.89 -4.06
N VAL A 597 6.12 17.18 -2.81
CA VAL A 597 6.66 18.50 -2.44
C VAL A 597 7.87 18.84 -3.28
N SER A 598 8.80 17.89 -3.43
CA SER A 598 10.00 18.07 -4.27
C SER A 598 9.64 18.32 -5.73
N PHE A 599 8.68 17.58 -6.28
CA PHE A 599 8.15 17.80 -7.63
C PHE A 599 7.55 19.20 -7.80
N VAL A 600 6.70 19.65 -6.87
CA VAL A 600 6.06 20.97 -6.92
C VAL A 600 7.11 22.10 -6.81
N THR A 601 8.15 21.92 -6.00
CA THR A 601 9.26 22.87 -5.88
C THR A 601 10.01 23.00 -7.20
N LEU A 602 10.32 21.89 -7.85
CA LEU A 602 10.95 21.89 -9.18
C LEU A 602 10.04 22.51 -10.26
N LEU A 603 8.73 22.28 -10.18
CA LEU A 603 7.76 22.89 -11.11
C LEU A 603 7.72 24.41 -10.95
N GLU A 604 7.76 24.91 -9.71
CA GLU A 604 7.86 26.33 -9.42
C GLU A 604 9.16 26.95 -9.99
N GLN A 605 10.29 26.27 -9.81
CA GLN A 605 11.56 26.68 -10.39
C GLN A 605 11.49 26.74 -11.92
N TYR A 606 11.03 25.67 -12.57
CA TYR A 606 10.90 25.60 -14.03
C TYR A 606 10.04 26.73 -14.59
N LEU A 607 8.85 26.96 -14.01
CA LEU A 607 7.95 28.03 -14.46
C LEU A 607 8.55 29.42 -14.20
N SER A 608 9.27 29.62 -13.09
CA SER A 608 9.97 30.88 -12.80
C SER A 608 11.07 31.18 -13.81
N ASP A 609 11.84 30.16 -14.19
CA ASP A 609 12.94 30.31 -15.16
C ASP A 609 12.43 30.65 -16.55
N ILE A 610 11.35 30.01 -17.02
CA ILE A 610 10.71 30.38 -18.30
C ILE A 610 10.19 31.81 -18.27
N ARG A 611 9.46 32.21 -17.21
CA ARG A 611 8.96 33.59 -17.06
C ARG A 611 10.06 34.65 -17.10
N ARG A 612 11.31 34.27 -16.75
CA ARG A 612 12.52 35.13 -16.83
C ARG A 612 13.24 35.04 -18.18
N GLY A 613 12.68 34.34 -19.16
CA GLY A 613 13.30 34.16 -20.49
C GLY A 613 14.55 33.26 -20.48
N ARG A 614 14.75 32.43 -19.45
CA ARG A 614 15.83 31.44 -19.41
C ARG A 614 15.41 30.18 -20.16
N ASN A 615 16.18 29.80 -21.17
CA ASN A 615 15.92 28.54 -21.89
C ASN A 615 16.19 27.34 -20.98
N ALA A 616 15.23 26.46 -20.84
CA ALA A 616 15.34 25.22 -20.05
C ALA A 616 16.49 24.29 -20.51
N LYS A 617 17.04 24.47 -21.72
CA LYS A 617 18.19 23.72 -22.25
C LYS A 617 19.54 24.13 -21.64
N ASN A 618 19.59 25.21 -20.87
CA ASN A 618 20.82 25.75 -20.26
C ASN A 618 20.79 25.68 -18.73
N ILE A 619 19.84 24.96 -18.14
CA ILE A 619 19.66 24.68 -16.71
C ILE A 619 19.91 23.19 -16.45
#